data_fdd27f486c4c4518febec7815d7abd66
#
_entry.id   fdd27f486c4c4518febec7815d7abd66
#
_cell.length_a   1.000
_cell.length_b   1.000
_cell.length_c   1.000
_cell.angle_alpha   90.00
_cell.angle_beta   90.00
_cell.angle_gamma   90.00
#
_symmetry.space_group_name_H-M   'P 1'
#
loop_
_entity.id
_entity.type
_entity.pdbx_description
1 polymer ?
#
loop_
_entity_poly.entity_id
_entity_poly.type
_entity_poly.pdbx_seq_one_letter_code
_entity_poly.pdbx_strand_id
1 'polypeptide(L)'
;MQSDIVLSSRVRLARNYADLPFDLASEPEQAETCILRTLSALRQAGLEEQYDLLRLRDMSDVSRRAMEESHLVSRDLLRSPETAAVLVKRDSSVSIMMNEDDHLRIQAVRTGDDLLSAAQACFCVDDALSRQNEFAFDQQLGYLTAFPTNAGTGMRASLLLHLPLLTRSKQMGNVGQMVAKVGLNIRGVYGEGAEALGNIYQISNQVTLGRTEQELITTVEAVGQRLTMMEQNLEEKALTTAKIETEDAVQRAFGILTHARILPHGEFYQMYSNLRLGATMGLLPLSVQKVDEVLDQAQDAHLCIYAGETLSGQALDAARADRVRELLGE
;
A
#
# COMPACT_ATOMS: atom_id res chain seq x y z
N MET A 1 1.52 21.47 8.97
CA MET A 1 1.44 20.24 9.76
C MET A 1 1.06 19.13 8.77
N GLN A 2 1.83 18.07 8.72
CA GLN A 2 1.46 16.87 7.97
C GLN A 2 0.17 16.32 8.58
N SER A 3 -0.82 16.00 7.76
CA SER A 3 -2.11 15.53 8.26
C SER A 3 -2.02 14.02 8.52
N ASP A 4 -2.40 13.60 9.72
CA ASP A 4 -2.44 12.18 10.11
C ASP A 4 -3.56 11.36 9.41
N ILE A 5 -4.33 11.97 8.52
CA ILE A 5 -5.39 11.30 7.74
C ILE A 5 -4.81 10.43 6.62
N VAL A 6 -3.68 10.86 6.02
CA VAL A 6 -2.96 10.06 5.02
C VAL A 6 -2.06 9.06 5.72
N LEU A 7 -2.30 7.75 5.54
CA LEU A 7 -1.46 6.69 6.08
C LEU A 7 -0.18 6.53 5.27
N SER A 8 -0.32 6.49 3.94
CA SER A 8 0.84 6.31 3.06
C SER A 8 0.61 6.87 1.67
N SER A 9 1.72 7.22 1.03
CA SER A 9 1.84 7.59 -0.38
C SER A 9 2.59 6.50 -1.13
N ARG A 10 2.08 6.08 -2.30
CA ARG A 10 2.70 5.02 -3.09
C ARG A 10 2.72 5.37 -4.57
N VAL A 11 3.87 5.17 -5.20
CA VAL A 11 4.04 5.23 -6.65
C VAL A 11 4.53 3.89 -7.17
N ARG A 12 4.04 3.48 -8.34
CA ARG A 12 4.44 2.27 -9.05
C ARG A 12 4.68 2.60 -10.51
N LEU A 13 5.72 2.02 -11.10
CA LEU A 13 6.02 2.09 -12.53
C LEU A 13 6.04 0.66 -13.08
N ALA A 14 5.33 0.43 -14.18
CA ALA A 14 5.37 -0.79 -14.96
C ALA A 14 6.34 -0.62 -16.13
N ARG A 15 7.27 -1.58 -16.32
CA ARG A 15 8.26 -1.58 -17.41
C ARG A 15 8.45 -2.97 -17.97
N ASN A 16 8.63 -3.05 -19.28
CA ASN A 16 8.98 -4.28 -19.97
C ASN A 16 10.26 -4.07 -20.80
N TYR A 17 11.15 -5.04 -20.81
CA TYR A 17 12.30 -5.04 -21.71
C TYR A 17 11.84 -5.26 -23.15
N ALA A 18 12.39 -4.48 -24.09
CA ALA A 18 11.94 -4.46 -25.48
C ALA A 18 12.14 -5.79 -26.23
N ASP A 19 13.14 -6.55 -25.83
CA ASP A 19 13.59 -7.79 -26.48
C ASP A 19 13.14 -9.06 -25.76
N LEU A 20 12.33 -8.98 -24.70
CA LEU A 20 11.73 -10.12 -24.02
C LEU A 20 10.22 -10.18 -24.29
N PRO A 21 9.62 -11.39 -24.35
CA PRO A 21 8.17 -11.54 -24.44
C PRO A 21 7.50 -11.04 -23.17
N PHE A 22 6.28 -10.50 -23.27
CA PHE A 22 5.58 -9.88 -22.14
C PHE A 22 5.21 -10.87 -21.02
N ASP A 23 4.84 -12.10 -21.36
CA ASP A 23 4.54 -13.15 -20.38
C ASP A 23 5.80 -14.00 -20.10
N LEU A 24 6.41 -13.78 -18.95
CA LEU A 24 7.56 -14.53 -18.47
C LEU A 24 7.21 -15.62 -17.45
N ALA A 25 5.97 -15.73 -17.00
CA ALA A 25 5.58 -16.70 -15.99
C ALA A 25 5.75 -18.15 -16.48
N SER A 26 5.56 -18.37 -17.77
CA SER A 26 5.72 -19.67 -18.47
C SER A 26 7.10 -19.89 -19.10
N GLU A 27 8.02 -18.91 -18.98
CA GLU A 27 9.33 -18.90 -19.66
C GLU A 27 10.49 -18.76 -18.66
N PRO A 28 10.86 -19.82 -17.90
CA PRO A 28 11.81 -19.72 -16.77
C PRO A 28 13.18 -19.15 -17.13
N GLU A 29 13.72 -19.46 -18.31
CA GLU A 29 15.03 -18.97 -18.77
C GLU A 29 15.00 -17.44 -19.04
N GLN A 30 13.89 -16.97 -19.61
CA GLN A 30 13.70 -15.55 -19.90
C GLN A 30 13.39 -14.77 -18.61
N ALA A 31 12.63 -15.38 -17.71
CA ALA A 31 12.38 -14.84 -16.37
C ALA A 31 13.68 -14.66 -15.58
N GLU A 32 14.59 -15.65 -15.63
CA GLU A 32 15.92 -15.53 -15.02
C GLU A 32 16.76 -14.44 -15.70
N THR A 33 16.67 -14.31 -17.03
CA THR A 33 17.34 -13.24 -17.78
C THR A 33 16.85 -11.86 -17.33
N CYS A 34 15.55 -11.68 -17.11
CA CYS A 34 14.97 -10.44 -16.57
C CYS A 34 15.59 -10.10 -15.22
N ILE A 35 15.66 -11.07 -14.30
CA ILE A 35 16.24 -10.87 -12.95
C ILE A 35 17.71 -10.47 -13.04
N LEU A 36 18.51 -11.20 -13.81
CA LEU A 36 19.95 -10.95 -13.96
C LEU A 36 20.25 -9.60 -14.60
N ARG A 37 19.47 -9.19 -15.61
CA ARG A 37 19.59 -7.86 -16.22
C ARG A 37 19.31 -6.73 -15.22
N THR A 38 18.26 -6.89 -14.45
CA THR A 38 17.87 -5.91 -13.42
C THR A 38 18.99 -5.75 -12.39
N LEU A 39 19.53 -6.87 -11.88
CA LEU A 39 20.68 -6.86 -10.97
C LEU A 39 21.91 -6.20 -11.58
N SER A 40 22.25 -6.56 -12.84
CA SER A 40 23.39 -6.00 -13.54
C SER A 40 23.28 -4.47 -13.70
N ALA A 41 22.09 -3.98 -14.05
CA ALA A 41 21.84 -2.55 -14.18
C ALA A 41 21.99 -1.79 -12.84
N LEU A 42 21.45 -2.34 -11.75
CA LEU A 42 21.62 -1.76 -10.41
C LEU A 42 23.09 -1.77 -9.97
N ARG A 43 23.84 -2.85 -10.27
CA ARG A 43 25.28 -2.93 -9.99
C ARG A 43 26.07 -1.84 -10.72
N GLN A 44 25.80 -1.65 -12.02
CA GLN A 44 26.46 -0.62 -12.82
C GLN A 44 26.08 0.80 -12.37
N ALA A 45 24.90 0.98 -11.79
CA ALA A 45 24.48 2.23 -11.19
C ALA A 45 25.03 2.45 -9.76
N GLY A 46 25.72 1.47 -9.18
CA GLY A 46 26.21 1.52 -7.80
C GLY A 46 25.13 1.43 -6.74
N LEU A 47 23.97 0.87 -7.09
CA LEU A 47 22.80 0.76 -6.20
C LEU A 47 22.60 -0.66 -5.64
N GLU A 48 23.26 -1.68 -6.19
CA GLU A 48 23.03 -3.09 -5.85
C GLU A 48 23.12 -3.36 -4.33
N GLU A 49 24.12 -2.81 -3.66
CA GLU A 49 24.35 -3.03 -2.23
C GLU A 49 23.23 -2.47 -1.33
N GLN A 50 22.34 -1.64 -1.88
CA GLN A 50 21.19 -1.10 -1.14
C GLN A 50 19.99 -2.03 -1.15
N TYR A 51 20.01 -3.11 -1.96
CA TYR A 51 18.88 -4.00 -2.19
C TYR A 51 19.25 -5.44 -1.85
N ASP A 52 18.27 -6.14 -1.25
CA ASP A 52 18.33 -7.58 -1.05
C ASP A 52 17.45 -8.27 -2.09
N LEU A 53 18.00 -9.26 -2.82
CA LEU A 53 17.25 -10.08 -3.76
C LEU A 53 16.58 -11.23 -3.02
N LEU A 54 15.27 -11.32 -3.17
CA LEU A 54 14.44 -12.40 -2.63
C LEU A 54 13.75 -13.12 -3.80
N ARG A 55 14.03 -14.42 -3.97
CA ARG A 55 13.32 -15.28 -4.92
C ARG A 55 12.13 -15.89 -4.20
N LEU A 56 10.94 -15.74 -4.77
CA LEU A 56 9.73 -16.19 -4.09
C LEU A 56 9.70 -17.71 -3.91
N ARG A 57 10.28 -18.49 -4.82
CA ARG A 57 10.39 -19.95 -4.71
C ARG A 57 11.15 -20.42 -3.46
N ASP A 58 12.08 -19.61 -2.96
CA ASP A 58 12.92 -19.96 -1.82
C ASP A 58 12.27 -19.52 -0.48
N MET A 59 11.08 -18.91 -0.52
CA MET A 59 10.37 -18.40 0.64
C MET A 59 9.18 -19.30 1.03
N SER A 60 8.87 -19.37 2.33
CA SER A 60 7.65 -19.99 2.80
C SER A 60 6.39 -19.18 2.40
N ASP A 61 5.23 -19.84 2.34
CA ASP A 61 3.95 -19.16 2.04
C ASP A 61 3.64 -18.04 3.04
N VAL A 62 3.96 -18.27 4.33
CA VAL A 62 3.78 -17.27 5.39
C VAL A 62 4.67 -16.06 5.14
N SER A 63 5.95 -16.28 4.80
CA SER A 63 6.88 -15.18 4.51
C SER A 63 6.44 -14.37 3.28
N ARG A 64 5.96 -15.04 2.22
CA ARG A 64 5.43 -14.37 1.03
C ARG A 64 4.21 -13.49 1.35
N ARG A 65 3.27 -14.02 2.15
CA ARG A 65 2.09 -13.25 2.58
C ARG A 65 2.46 -12.08 3.49
N ALA A 66 3.42 -12.24 4.39
CA ALA A 66 3.88 -11.13 5.23
C ALA A 66 4.49 -9.99 4.39
N MET A 67 5.17 -10.30 3.28
CA MET A 67 5.63 -9.28 2.34
C MET A 67 4.47 -8.58 1.62
N GLU A 68 3.39 -9.29 1.29
CA GLU A 68 2.16 -8.70 0.74
C GLU A 68 1.51 -7.76 1.76
N GLU A 69 1.36 -8.20 3.00
CA GLU A 69 0.80 -7.41 4.12
C GLU A 69 1.63 -6.15 4.40
N SER A 70 2.97 -6.25 4.30
CA SER A 70 3.88 -5.10 4.38
C SER A 70 3.91 -4.24 3.11
N HIS A 71 3.07 -4.53 2.12
CA HIS A 71 3.02 -3.83 0.84
C HIS A 71 4.32 -3.83 0.03
N LEU A 72 5.25 -4.74 0.31
CA LEU A 72 6.52 -4.87 -0.44
C LEU A 72 6.34 -5.60 -1.77
N VAL A 73 5.36 -6.49 -1.83
CA VAL A 73 4.97 -7.20 -3.06
C VAL A 73 3.47 -7.09 -3.30
N SER A 74 3.06 -7.39 -4.53
CA SER A 74 1.64 -7.49 -4.88
C SER A 74 1.13 -8.92 -4.70
N ARG A 75 -0.18 -9.05 -4.57
CA ARG A 75 -0.84 -10.36 -4.57
C ARG A 75 -0.66 -11.10 -5.88
N ASP A 76 -0.56 -10.38 -7.00
CA ASP A 76 -0.41 -10.95 -8.33
C ASP A 76 0.97 -11.60 -8.49
N LEU A 77 2.04 -11.00 -7.96
CA LEU A 77 3.38 -11.59 -7.94
C LEU A 77 3.42 -12.97 -7.24
N LEU A 78 2.58 -13.16 -6.22
CA LEU A 78 2.54 -14.42 -5.46
C LEU A 78 1.91 -15.59 -6.24
N ARG A 79 1.29 -15.34 -7.40
CA ARG A 79 0.66 -16.39 -8.23
C ARG A 79 1.69 -17.24 -8.98
N SER A 80 2.87 -16.69 -9.27
CA SER A 80 3.92 -17.36 -10.05
C SER A 80 5.25 -17.41 -9.26
N PRO A 81 5.29 -18.03 -8.08
CA PRO A 81 6.46 -17.97 -7.20
C PRO A 81 7.73 -18.59 -7.79
N GLU A 82 7.60 -19.52 -8.75
CA GLU A 82 8.73 -20.24 -9.36
C GLU A 82 9.63 -19.31 -10.21
N THR A 83 9.05 -18.32 -10.87
CA THR A 83 9.74 -17.39 -11.75
C THR A 83 9.86 -15.98 -11.17
N ALA A 84 9.04 -15.66 -10.16
CA ALA A 84 8.97 -14.33 -9.56
C ALA A 84 10.11 -14.07 -8.58
N ALA A 85 10.59 -12.84 -8.58
CA ALA A 85 11.54 -12.34 -7.58
C ALA A 85 11.24 -10.88 -7.22
N VAL A 86 11.80 -10.43 -6.12
CA VAL A 86 11.73 -9.02 -5.72
C VAL A 86 13.07 -8.56 -5.17
N LEU A 87 13.47 -7.36 -5.54
CA LEU A 87 14.54 -6.62 -4.91
C LEU A 87 13.93 -5.64 -3.92
N VAL A 88 14.26 -5.79 -2.65
CA VAL A 88 13.76 -4.92 -1.58
C VAL A 88 14.90 -4.06 -1.09
N LYS A 89 14.71 -2.75 -1.09
CA LYS A 89 15.67 -1.83 -0.49
C LYS A 89 15.72 -2.08 1.02
N ARG A 90 16.92 -2.05 1.62
CA ARG A 90 17.13 -2.41 3.04
C ARG A 90 16.29 -1.60 4.02
N ASP A 91 15.90 -0.37 3.66
CA ASP A 91 14.97 0.47 4.43
C ASP A 91 13.50 0.20 4.11
N SER A 92 13.19 -0.82 3.31
CA SER A 92 11.86 -1.21 2.84
C SER A 92 11.08 -0.13 2.08
N SER A 93 11.72 0.98 1.73
CA SER A 93 11.07 2.13 1.09
C SER A 93 10.83 1.98 -0.40
N VAL A 94 11.55 1.04 -1.05
CA VAL A 94 11.46 0.74 -2.49
C VAL A 94 11.50 -0.77 -2.70
N SER A 95 10.65 -1.28 -3.56
CA SER A 95 10.71 -2.65 -4.05
C SER A 95 10.64 -2.70 -5.58
N ILE A 96 11.35 -3.65 -6.18
CA ILE A 96 11.34 -3.91 -7.62
C ILE A 96 10.87 -5.35 -7.79
N MET A 97 9.59 -5.52 -8.05
CA MET A 97 8.98 -6.82 -8.35
C MET A 97 9.34 -7.20 -9.79
N MET A 98 9.73 -8.45 -10.01
CA MET A 98 10.16 -8.98 -11.30
C MET A 98 9.33 -10.18 -11.67
N ASN A 99 8.90 -10.22 -12.96
CA ASN A 99 8.10 -11.29 -13.55
C ASN A 99 6.70 -11.44 -12.90
N GLU A 100 6.01 -10.29 -12.77
CA GLU A 100 4.59 -10.24 -12.45
C GLU A 100 3.79 -10.26 -13.78
N ASP A 101 2.80 -9.39 -13.93
CA ASP A 101 2.12 -9.16 -15.22
C ASP A 101 3.06 -8.46 -16.23
N ASP A 102 3.84 -7.49 -15.74
CA ASP A 102 4.92 -6.84 -16.46
C ASP A 102 6.27 -7.36 -15.94
N HIS A 103 7.34 -7.22 -16.75
CA HIS A 103 8.68 -7.68 -16.37
C HIS A 103 9.15 -7.03 -15.09
N LEU A 104 8.88 -5.73 -14.93
CA LEU A 104 9.28 -4.93 -13.77
C LEU A 104 8.10 -4.12 -13.26
N ARG A 105 7.89 -4.17 -11.97
CA ARG A 105 7.06 -3.23 -11.22
C ARG A 105 7.90 -2.56 -10.14
N ILE A 106 8.39 -1.37 -10.44
CA ILE A 106 9.15 -0.53 -9.50
C ILE A 106 8.14 0.15 -8.59
N GLN A 107 8.29 0.02 -7.29
CA GLN A 107 7.38 0.59 -6.31
C GLN A 107 8.15 1.34 -5.22
N ALA A 108 7.65 2.51 -4.84
CA ALA A 108 8.08 3.21 -3.63
C ALA A 108 6.88 3.54 -2.75
N VAL A 109 7.06 3.39 -1.44
CA VAL A 109 6.08 3.71 -0.40
C VAL A 109 6.71 4.71 0.57
N ARG A 110 5.91 5.70 0.99
CA ARG A 110 6.26 6.67 2.03
C ARG A 110 5.13 6.77 3.04
N THR A 111 5.46 6.88 4.30
CA THR A 111 4.47 7.15 5.35
C THR A 111 3.92 8.57 5.20
N GLY A 112 2.61 8.74 5.37
CA GLY A 112 1.93 10.02 5.28
C GLY A 112 1.83 10.56 3.85
N ASP A 113 1.63 11.86 3.74
CA ASP A 113 1.44 12.60 2.48
C ASP A 113 2.78 13.05 1.90
N ASP A 114 3.46 12.14 1.20
CA ASP A 114 4.78 12.38 0.57
C ASP A 114 4.87 11.67 -0.80
N LEU A 115 3.90 11.96 -1.67
CA LEU A 115 3.80 11.33 -2.98
C LEU A 115 4.95 11.70 -3.92
N LEU A 116 5.44 12.93 -3.80
CA LEU A 116 6.56 13.42 -4.62
C LEU A 116 7.86 12.66 -4.33
N SER A 117 8.21 12.45 -3.06
CA SER A 117 9.41 11.66 -2.70
C SER A 117 9.26 10.19 -3.12
N ALA A 118 8.05 9.62 -3.05
CA ALA A 118 7.79 8.28 -3.57
C ALA A 118 8.02 8.21 -5.09
N ALA A 119 7.55 9.21 -5.83
CA ALA A 119 7.77 9.31 -7.29
C ALA A 119 9.26 9.46 -7.63
N GLN A 120 9.97 10.35 -6.96
CA GLN A 120 11.41 10.56 -7.17
C GLN A 120 12.22 9.29 -6.91
N ALA A 121 11.86 8.52 -5.88
CA ALA A 121 12.52 7.24 -5.60
C ALA A 121 12.28 6.21 -6.72
N CYS A 122 11.06 6.13 -7.28
CA CYS A 122 10.78 5.28 -8.43
C CYS A 122 11.55 5.74 -9.68
N PHE A 123 11.57 7.04 -9.98
CA PHE A 123 12.27 7.59 -11.15
C PHE A 123 13.79 7.36 -11.06
N CYS A 124 14.37 7.50 -9.88
CA CYS A 124 15.80 7.21 -9.69
C CYS A 124 16.16 5.75 -10.08
N VAL A 125 15.31 4.80 -9.73
CA VAL A 125 15.48 3.39 -10.12
C VAL A 125 15.23 3.20 -11.62
N ASP A 126 14.15 3.77 -12.14
CA ASP A 126 13.78 3.70 -13.57
C ASP A 126 14.91 4.23 -14.46
N ASP A 127 15.49 5.39 -14.10
CA ASP A 127 16.64 5.98 -14.78
C ASP A 127 17.89 5.09 -14.71
N ALA A 128 18.13 4.44 -13.58
CA ALA A 128 19.27 3.53 -13.42
C ALA A 128 19.12 2.30 -14.31
N LEU A 129 17.92 1.75 -14.43
CA LEU A 129 17.64 0.58 -15.26
C LEU A 129 17.64 0.91 -16.75
N SER A 130 17.06 2.05 -17.15
CA SER A 130 16.95 2.48 -18.55
C SER A 130 18.28 2.86 -19.20
N ARG A 131 19.28 3.24 -18.42
CA ARG A 131 20.66 3.52 -18.95
C ARG A 131 21.32 2.30 -19.55
N GLN A 132 20.95 1.11 -19.11
CA GLN A 132 21.58 -0.16 -19.51
C GLN A 132 20.65 -1.04 -20.34
N ASN A 133 19.38 -0.73 -20.41
CA ASN A 133 18.38 -1.56 -21.06
C ASN A 133 17.39 -0.71 -21.84
N GLU A 134 16.93 -1.24 -22.96
CA GLU A 134 15.85 -0.64 -23.72
C GLU A 134 14.52 -1.21 -23.21
N PHE A 135 13.61 -0.30 -22.83
CA PHE A 135 12.24 -0.66 -22.46
C PHE A 135 11.33 -0.63 -23.69
N ALA A 136 10.33 -1.50 -23.70
CA ALA A 136 9.27 -1.50 -24.70
C ALA A 136 8.51 -0.17 -24.66
N PHE A 137 8.75 0.67 -25.65
CA PHE A 137 8.23 2.01 -25.76
C PHE A 137 7.79 2.34 -27.18
N ASP A 138 6.63 2.94 -27.33
CA ASP A 138 6.10 3.44 -28.59
C ASP A 138 5.94 4.98 -28.51
N GLN A 139 6.25 5.68 -29.60
CA GLN A 139 6.21 7.14 -29.62
C GLN A 139 4.81 7.74 -29.42
N GLN A 140 3.75 7.00 -29.75
CA GLN A 140 2.36 7.44 -29.60
C GLN A 140 1.72 6.89 -28.31
N LEU A 141 2.08 5.67 -27.92
CA LEU A 141 1.47 4.96 -26.81
C LEU A 141 2.26 5.04 -25.50
N GLY A 142 3.51 5.53 -25.54
CA GLY A 142 4.40 5.53 -24.39
C GLY A 142 4.94 4.14 -24.04
N TYR A 143 5.17 3.86 -22.76
CA TYR A 143 5.61 2.55 -22.30
C TYR A 143 4.52 1.49 -22.57
N LEU A 144 4.94 0.39 -23.19
CA LEU A 144 4.07 -0.74 -23.50
C LEU A 144 4.02 -1.67 -22.29
N THR A 145 2.82 -2.04 -21.89
CA THR A 145 2.54 -2.84 -20.69
C THR A 145 1.61 -4.00 -21.02
N ALA A 146 1.63 -5.06 -20.20
CA ALA A 146 0.77 -6.22 -20.35
C ALA A 146 -0.72 -5.83 -20.33
N PHE A 147 -1.09 -4.84 -19.53
CA PHE A 147 -2.45 -4.31 -19.48
C PHE A 147 -2.54 -2.93 -20.15
N PRO A 148 -3.41 -2.74 -21.16
CA PRO A 148 -3.59 -1.46 -21.84
C PRO A 148 -3.91 -0.28 -20.89
N THR A 149 -4.48 -0.56 -19.73
CA THR A 149 -4.79 0.45 -18.71
C THR A 149 -3.56 1.06 -18.04
N ASN A 150 -2.39 0.42 -18.18
CA ASN A 150 -1.12 0.91 -17.65
C ASN A 150 -0.25 1.54 -18.75
N ALA A 151 -0.59 1.37 -20.04
CA ALA A 151 0.16 1.93 -21.15
C ALA A 151 0.23 3.47 -21.05
N GLY A 152 1.29 4.06 -21.57
CA GLY A 152 1.58 5.51 -21.47
C GLY A 152 2.73 5.76 -20.52
N THR A 153 2.49 6.40 -19.38
CA THR A 153 3.51 6.59 -18.35
C THR A 153 3.89 5.28 -17.64
N GLY A 154 3.04 4.26 -17.69
CA GLY A 154 3.17 3.05 -16.88
C GLY A 154 3.04 3.34 -15.37
N MET A 155 2.63 4.56 -14.98
CA MET A 155 2.67 5.03 -13.60
C MET A 155 1.31 4.93 -12.92
N ARG A 156 1.31 4.40 -11.71
CA ARG A 156 0.19 4.48 -10.79
C ARG A 156 0.60 5.16 -9.49
N ALA A 157 0.09 6.36 -9.28
CA ALA A 157 0.22 7.11 -8.04
C ALA A 157 -1.02 6.87 -7.17
N SER A 158 -0.83 6.72 -5.87
CA SER A 158 -1.94 6.48 -4.93
C SER A 158 -1.65 7.02 -3.53
N LEU A 159 -2.71 7.42 -2.83
CA LEU A 159 -2.71 7.72 -1.41
C LEU A 159 -3.64 6.76 -0.67
N LEU A 160 -3.20 6.32 0.50
CA LEU A 160 -3.99 5.55 1.44
C LEU A 160 -4.50 6.49 2.52
N LEU A 161 -5.83 6.55 2.70
CA LEU A 161 -6.51 7.55 3.53
C LEU A 161 -7.40 6.86 4.56
N HIS A 162 -7.38 7.34 5.80
CA HIS A 162 -8.33 6.94 6.84
C HIS A 162 -9.47 7.97 6.91
N LEU A 163 -10.70 7.58 6.53
CA LEU A 163 -11.85 8.47 6.36
C LEU A 163 -13.08 8.01 7.16
N PRO A 164 -12.97 7.86 8.50
CA PRO A 164 -14.04 7.30 9.32
C PRO A 164 -15.29 8.19 9.41
N LEU A 165 -15.13 9.51 9.45
CA LEU A 165 -16.25 10.42 9.60
C LEU A 165 -16.97 10.69 8.28
N LEU A 166 -16.25 10.75 7.16
CA LEU A 166 -16.85 10.75 5.81
C LEU A 166 -17.67 9.48 5.59
N THR A 167 -17.18 8.32 6.03
CA THR A 167 -17.90 7.04 5.94
C THR A 167 -19.15 7.07 6.84
N ARG A 168 -19.00 7.43 8.10
CA ARG A 168 -20.09 7.52 9.08
C ARG A 168 -21.17 8.50 8.66
N SER A 169 -20.81 9.61 8.02
CA SER A 169 -21.75 10.61 7.48
C SER A 169 -22.38 10.21 6.13
N LYS A 170 -22.09 9.01 5.62
CA LYS A 170 -22.60 8.47 4.34
C LYS A 170 -22.25 9.33 3.11
N GLN A 171 -21.13 10.06 3.16
CA GLN A 171 -20.70 10.95 2.06
C GLN A 171 -19.83 10.24 1.01
N MET A 172 -19.41 8.98 1.23
CA MET A 172 -18.49 8.27 0.35
C MET A 172 -19.01 8.10 -1.09
N GLY A 173 -20.34 8.03 -1.29
CA GLY A 173 -20.95 8.02 -2.63
C GLY A 173 -20.67 9.31 -3.42
N ASN A 174 -20.78 10.47 -2.76
CA ASN A 174 -20.48 11.78 -3.37
C ASN A 174 -18.97 11.93 -3.60
N VAL A 175 -18.15 11.44 -2.65
CA VAL A 175 -16.68 11.40 -2.78
C VAL A 175 -16.30 10.58 -4.02
N GLY A 176 -16.86 9.39 -4.20
CA GLY A 176 -16.59 8.55 -5.37
C GLY A 176 -16.90 9.25 -6.69
N GLN A 177 -18.05 9.95 -6.77
CA GLN A 177 -18.41 10.73 -7.96
C GLN A 177 -17.46 11.91 -8.21
N MET A 178 -17.02 12.61 -7.16
CA MET A 178 -16.06 13.71 -7.24
C MET A 178 -14.70 13.21 -7.75
N VAL A 179 -14.20 12.13 -7.20
CA VAL A 179 -12.92 11.51 -7.54
C VAL A 179 -12.92 11.02 -9.00
N ALA A 180 -14.01 10.37 -9.43
CA ALA A 180 -14.16 9.86 -10.80
C ALA A 180 -14.16 10.97 -11.87
N LYS A 181 -14.71 12.15 -11.58
CA LYS A 181 -14.76 13.29 -12.52
C LYS A 181 -13.37 13.80 -12.92
N VAL A 182 -12.35 13.57 -12.11
CA VAL A 182 -10.96 13.99 -12.39
C VAL A 182 -10.08 12.81 -12.83
N GLY A 183 -10.68 11.67 -13.20
CA GLY A 183 -9.97 10.50 -13.73
C GLY A 183 -9.26 9.67 -12.65
N LEU A 184 -9.66 9.80 -11.39
CA LEU A 184 -9.18 8.97 -10.30
C LEU A 184 -10.23 7.93 -9.90
N ASN A 185 -9.79 6.93 -9.14
CA ASN A 185 -10.65 5.95 -8.49
C ASN A 185 -10.44 6.00 -6.97
N ILE A 186 -11.50 5.72 -6.21
CA ILE A 186 -11.43 5.47 -4.78
C ILE A 186 -12.03 4.09 -4.48
N ARG A 187 -11.33 3.29 -3.68
CA ARG A 187 -11.79 1.97 -3.27
C ARG A 187 -11.44 1.71 -1.81
N GLY A 188 -12.24 0.90 -1.14
CA GLY A 188 -11.89 0.34 0.17
C GLY A 188 -10.67 -0.58 0.07
N VAL A 189 -9.93 -0.66 1.15
CA VAL A 189 -8.78 -1.54 1.31
C VAL A 189 -9.07 -2.50 2.46
N TYR A 190 -8.45 -3.67 2.44
CA TYR A 190 -8.58 -4.75 3.43
C TYR A 190 -9.97 -5.44 3.51
N GLY A 191 -10.95 -5.06 2.68
CA GLY A 191 -12.27 -5.70 2.60
C GLY A 191 -12.50 -6.43 1.28
N GLU A 192 -13.56 -7.22 1.22
CA GLU A 192 -14.00 -7.84 -0.02
C GLU A 192 -14.87 -6.87 -0.84
N GLY A 193 -14.62 -6.80 -2.14
CA GLY A 193 -15.37 -5.94 -3.05
C GLY A 193 -15.21 -4.45 -2.78
N ALA A 194 -16.30 -3.74 -2.52
CA ALA A 194 -16.33 -2.29 -2.25
C ALA A 194 -16.24 -1.95 -0.75
N GLU A 195 -16.17 -2.95 0.12
CA GLU A 195 -16.11 -2.75 1.56
C GLU A 195 -14.74 -2.18 1.97
N ALA A 196 -14.75 -1.16 2.82
CA ALA A 196 -13.55 -0.55 3.37
C ALA A 196 -13.40 -0.95 4.83
N LEU A 197 -12.65 -2.00 5.11
CA LEU A 197 -12.34 -2.36 6.48
C LEU A 197 -11.53 -1.24 7.15
N GLY A 198 -11.87 -0.92 8.39
CA GLY A 198 -11.20 0.14 9.13
C GLY A 198 -11.39 1.54 8.56
N ASN A 199 -12.36 1.76 7.66
CA ASN A 199 -12.56 3.04 6.95
C ASN A 199 -11.30 3.52 6.20
N ILE A 200 -10.50 2.58 5.70
CA ILE A 200 -9.27 2.84 4.96
C ILE A 200 -9.58 2.76 3.45
N TYR A 201 -9.26 3.84 2.76
CA TYR A 201 -9.53 3.99 1.33
C TYR A 201 -8.26 4.32 0.56
N GLN A 202 -8.15 3.78 -0.63
CA GLN A 202 -7.09 4.13 -1.56
C GLN A 202 -7.66 4.96 -2.70
N ILE A 203 -7.11 6.16 -2.92
CA ILE A 203 -7.30 6.91 -4.18
C ILE A 203 -6.12 6.64 -5.12
N SER A 204 -6.38 6.56 -6.41
CA SER A 204 -5.33 6.36 -7.43
C SER A 204 -5.80 6.82 -8.81
N ASN A 205 -4.85 7.17 -9.69
CA ASN A 205 -5.17 7.41 -11.10
C ASN A 205 -5.68 6.13 -11.79
N GLN A 206 -6.61 6.32 -12.71
CA GLN A 206 -7.15 5.24 -13.56
C GLN A 206 -6.51 5.26 -14.97
N VAL A 207 -6.19 6.43 -15.48
CA VAL A 207 -5.70 6.64 -16.83
C VAL A 207 -4.24 7.06 -16.77
N THR A 208 -3.43 6.45 -17.62
CA THR A 208 -2.00 6.70 -17.75
C THR A 208 -1.65 7.23 -19.16
N LEU A 209 -2.43 6.85 -20.17
CA LEU A 209 -2.23 7.26 -21.55
C LEU A 209 -2.63 8.72 -21.77
N GLY A 210 -1.79 9.50 -22.45
CA GLY A 210 -2.04 10.91 -22.78
C GLY A 210 -1.92 11.86 -21.57
N ARG A 211 -1.29 11.41 -20.50
CA ARG A 211 -0.98 12.21 -19.30
C ARG A 211 0.53 12.19 -19.05
N THR A 212 1.03 13.21 -18.38
CA THR A 212 2.39 13.21 -17.84
C THR A 212 2.40 12.70 -16.41
N GLU A 213 3.54 12.18 -15.96
CA GLU A 213 3.73 11.75 -14.58
C GLU A 213 3.44 12.87 -13.58
N GLN A 214 3.88 14.09 -13.89
CA GLN A 214 3.65 15.26 -13.04
C GLN A 214 2.16 15.60 -12.93
N GLU A 215 1.39 15.53 -14.02
CA GLU A 215 -0.07 15.73 -13.98
C GLU A 215 -0.76 14.70 -13.10
N LEU A 216 -0.34 13.43 -13.18
CA LEU A 216 -0.91 12.35 -12.36
C LEU A 216 -0.62 12.59 -10.88
N ILE A 217 0.62 12.92 -10.52
CA ILE A 217 1.01 13.22 -9.13
C ILE A 217 0.19 14.38 -8.60
N THR A 218 0.21 15.52 -9.31
CA THR A 218 -0.51 16.74 -8.89
C THR A 218 -2.02 16.50 -8.73
N THR A 219 -2.62 15.70 -9.63
CA THR A 219 -4.06 15.39 -9.53
C THR A 219 -4.38 14.55 -8.29
N VAL A 220 -3.56 13.52 -7.99
CA VAL A 220 -3.75 12.66 -6.81
C VAL A 220 -3.54 13.46 -5.52
N GLU A 221 -2.49 14.30 -5.45
CA GLU A 221 -2.22 15.17 -4.31
C GLU A 221 -3.37 16.16 -4.05
N ALA A 222 -3.86 16.85 -5.09
CA ALA A 222 -4.95 17.82 -4.95
C ALA A 222 -6.25 17.17 -4.42
N VAL A 223 -6.58 15.95 -4.90
CA VAL A 223 -7.74 15.20 -4.40
C VAL A 223 -7.48 14.69 -2.98
N GLY A 224 -6.28 14.20 -2.68
CA GLY A 224 -5.89 13.78 -1.33
C GLY A 224 -6.04 14.92 -0.32
N GLN A 225 -5.52 16.10 -0.62
CA GLN A 225 -5.66 17.30 0.20
C GLN A 225 -7.12 17.71 0.41
N ARG A 226 -7.93 17.60 -0.65
CA ARG A 226 -9.37 17.88 -0.56
C ARG A 226 -10.09 16.94 0.39
N LEU A 227 -9.82 15.62 0.30
CA LEU A 227 -10.43 14.62 1.18
C LEU A 227 -9.96 14.80 2.62
N THR A 228 -8.69 15.10 2.82
CA THR A 228 -8.11 15.43 4.13
C THR A 228 -8.84 16.62 4.77
N MET A 229 -9.02 17.70 4.04
CA MET A 229 -9.78 18.86 4.56
C MET A 229 -11.23 18.53 4.86
N MET A 230 -11.87 17.67 4.05
CA MET A 230 -13.25 17.26 4.31
C MET A 230 -13.37 16.43 5.59
N GLU A 231 -12.44 15.50 5.82
CA GLU A 231 -12.41 14.69 7.05
C GLU A 231 -12.12 15.56 8.26
N GLN A 232 -11.12 16.45 8.22
CA GLN A 232 -10.78 17.38 9.31
C GLN A 232 -11.95 18.29 9.72
N ASN A 233 -12.70 18.83 8.75
CA ASN A 233 -13.90 19.60 9.05
C ASN A 233 -14.96 18.79 9.79
N LEU A 234 -15.05 17.47 9.52
CA LEU A 234 -15.96 16.58 10.26
C LEU A 234 -15.41 16.25 11.64
N GLU A 235 -14.09 16.13 11.81
CA GLU A 235 -13.44 15.97 13.14
C GLU A 235 -13.73 17.18 14.04
N GLU A 236 -13.53 18.39 13.55
CA GLU A 236 -13.85 19.62 14.29
C GLU A 236 -15.33 19.70 14.66
N LYS A 237 -16.21 19.36 13.72
CA LYS A 237 -17.64 19.28 13.96
C LYS A 237 -18.00 18.23 15.01
N ALA A 238 -17.38 17.05 14.97
CA ALA A 238 -17.62 15.98 15.93
C ALA A 238 -17.26 16.41 17.35
N LEU A 239 -16.15 17.14 17.54
CA LEU A 239 -15.76 17.68 18.84
C LEU A 239 -16.73 18.70 19.41
N THR A 240 -17.52 19.37 18.56
CA THR A 240 -18.47 20.41 18.99
C THR A 240 -19.90 19.90 19.14
N THR A 241 -20.35 19.02 18.24
CA THR A 241 -21.77 18.62 18.15
C THR A 241 -22.05 17.18 18.57
N ALA A 242 -21.04 16.29 18.61
CA ALA A 242 -21.17 14.87 18.94
C ALA A 242 -19.96 14.39 19.78
N LYS A 243 -19.51 15.23 20.72
CA LYS A 243 -18.29 14.97 21.49
C LYS A 243 -18.41 13.70 22.32
N ILE A 244 -19.48 13.56 23.09
CA ILE A 244 -19.68 12.41 23.98
C ILE A 244 -19.77 11.10 23.19
N GLU A 245 -20.50 11.09 22.09
CA GLU A 245 -20.63 9.90 21.23
C GLU A 245 -19.28 9.51 20.57
N THR A 246 -18.47 10.51 20.21
CA THR A 246 -17.16 10.29 19.63
C THR A 246 -16.18 9.77 20.67
N GLU A 247 -16.13 10.38 21.85
CA GLU A 247 -15.30 9.93 22.98
C GLU A 247 -15.71 8.52 23.43
N ASP A 248 -17.01 8.21 23.54
CA ASP A 248 -17.49 6.86 23.90
C ASP A 248 -17.02 5.82 22.88
N ALA A 249 -17.19 6.08 21.58
CA ALA A 249 -16.74 5.16 20.54
C ALA A 249 -15.23 4.90 20.59
N VAL A 250 -14.42 5.93 20.84
CA VAL A 250 -12.96 5.84 20.96
C VAL A 250 -12.58 5.05 22.21
N GLN A 251 -13.16 5.38 23.37
CA GLN A 251 -12.83 4.70 24.64
C GLN A 251 -13.26 3.25 24.66
N ARG A 252 -14.41 2.93 24.07
CA ARG A 252 -14.86 1.54 23.91
C ARG A 252 -13.90 0.74 23.02
N ALA A 253 -13.47 1.32 21.90
CA ALA A 253 -12.48 0.68 21.02
C ALA A 253 -11.15 0.42 21.74
N PHE A 254 -10.64 1.42 22.48
CA PHE A 254 -9.45 1.27 23.29
C PHE A 254 -9.61 0.19 24.36
N GLY A 255 -10.74 0.18 25.09
CA GLY A 255 -11.05 -0.83 26.11
C GLY A 255 -11.13 -2.24 25.53
N ILE A 256 -11.75 -2.42 24.34
CA ILE A 256 -11.80 -3.72 23.67
C ILE A 256 -10.40 -4.17 23.26
N LEU A 257 -9.64 -3.33 22.56
CA LEU A 257 -8.32 -3.67 22.05
C LEU A 257 -7.31 -3.99 23.15
N THR A 258 -7.44 -3.36 24.33
CA THR A 258 -6.56 -3.60 25.49
C THR A 258 -6.99 -4.75 26.40
N HIS A 259 -8.21 -5.30 26.25
CA HIS A 259 -8.73 -6.32 27.15
C HIS A 259 -9.27 -7.59 26.46
N ALA A 260 -9.60 -7.54 25.17
CA ALA A 260 -10.12 -8.71 24.43
C ALA A 260 -9.16 -9.89 24.50
N ARG A 261 -9.70 -11.13 24.54
CA ARG A 261 -8.96 -12.39 24.49
C ARG A 261 -9.06 -13.07 23.14
N ILE A 262 -10.06 -12.70 22.37
CA ILE A 262 -10.29 -13.13 20.99
C ILE A 262 -10.64 -11.86 20.23
N LEU A 263 -10.00 -11.65 19.09
CA LEU A 263 -10.19 -10.45 18.27
C LEU A 263 -10.30 -10.85 16.79
N PRO A 264 -11.52 -11.14 16.30
CA PRO A 264 -11.75 -11.46 14.90
C PRO A 264 -11.29 -10.32 13.98
N HIS A 265 -10.82 -10.68 12.78
CA HIS A 265 -10.25 -9.75 11.80
C HIS A 265 -11.16 -8.52 11.54
N GLY A 266 -12.46 -8.73 11.27
CA GLY A 266 -13.40 -7.64 11.01
C GLY A 266 -13.63 -6.73 12.22
N GLU A 267 -13.71 -7.29 13.43
CA GLU A 267 -13.82 -6.52 14.68
C GLU A 267 -12.56 -5.71 14.95
N PHE A 268 -11.39 -6.31 14.73
CA PHE A 268 -10.11 -5.60 14.84
C PHE A 268 -10.10 -4.33 14.00
N TYR A 269 -10.43 -4.41 12.71
CA TYR A 269 -10.42 -3.21 11.84
C TYR A 269 -11.43 -2.15 12.27
N GLN A 270 -12.59 -2.57 12.76
CA GLN A 270 -13.59 -1.64 13.28
C GLN A 270 -13.08 -0.89 14.52
N MET A 271 -12.46 -1.62 15.45
CA MET A 271 -11.88 -1.03 16.66
C MET A 271 -10.63 -0.20 16.34
N TYR A 272 -9.76 -0.68 15.47
CA TYR A 272 -8.61 0.07 14.96
C TYR A 272 -9.00 1.45 14.40
N SER A 273 -10.05 1.50 13.57
CA SER A 273 -10.50 2.76 12.99
C SER A 273 -10.90 3.80 14.05
N ASN A 274 -11.61 3.37 15.09
CA ASN A 274 -11.98 4.28 16.20
C ASN A 274 -10.77 4.64 17.06
N LEU A 275 -9.83 3.70 17.28
CA LEU A 275 -8.59 3.95 18.01
C LEU A 275 -7.75 5.00 17.27
N ARG A 276 -7.58 4.84 15.97
CA ARG A 276 -6.83 5.77 15.14
C ARG A 276 -7.46 7.15 15.10
N LEU A 277 -8.79 7.22 14.95
CA LEU A 277 -9.54 8.48 15.05
C LEU A 277 -9.28 9.17 16.40
N GLY A 278 -9.31 8.40 17.49
CA GLY A 278 -9.01 8.91 18.82
C GLY A 278 -7.60 9.45 18.96
N ALA A 279 -6.60 8.79 18.40
CA ALA A 279 -5.22 9.27 18.37
C ALA A 279 -5.08 10.55 17.52
N THR A 280 -5.66 10.59 16.32
CA THR A 280 -5.63 11.76 15.42
C THR A 280 -6.30 13.00 16.08
N MET A 281 -7.41 12.79 16.77
CA MET A 281 -8.14 13.87 17.45
C MET A 281 -7.57 14.23 18.83
N GLY A 282 -6.50 13.55 19.30
CA GLY A 282 -5.92 13.79 20.63
C GLY A 282 -6.81 13.36 21.81
N LEU A 283 -7.77 12.45 21.58
CA LEU A 283 -8.66 11.90 22.60
C LEU A 283 -8.04 10.74 23.38
N LEU A 284 -6.90 10.22 22.91
CA LEU A 284 -6.12 9.15 23.54
C LEU A 284 -4.66 9.60 23.70
N PRO A 285 -3.95 9.15 24.75
CA PRO A 285 -2.53 9.41 24.93
C PRO A 285 -1.66 8.47 24.09
N LEU A 286 -2.01 8.28 22.80
CA LEU A 286 -1.33 7.42 21.85
C LEU A 286 -0.92 8.25 20.62
N SER A 287 0.28 7.97 20.10
CA SER A 287 0.68 8.53 18.81
C SER A 287 0.02 7.76 17.67
N VAL A 288 -0.27 8.44 16.57
CA VAL A 288 -0.82 7.80 15.36
C VAL A 288 0.14 6.73 14.83
N GLN A 289 1.44 6.97 14.90
CA GLN A 289 2.47 6.00 14.50
C GLN A 289 2.37 4.70 15.30
N LYS A 290 2.13 4.80 16.63
CA LYS A 290 1.94 3.59 17.47
C LYS A 290 0.68 2.82 17.08
N VAL A 291 -0.38 3.52 16.74
CA VAL A 291 -1.63 2.90 16.28
C VAL A 291 -1.44 2.24 14.90
N ASP A 292 -0.70 2.88 13.99
CA ASP A 292 -0.42 2.32 12.68
C ASP A 292 0.50 1.08 12.77
N GLU A 293 1.46 1.05 13.73
CA GLU A 293 2.24 -0.16 14.06
C GLU A 293 1.34 -1.33 14.49
N VAL A 294 0.28 -1.06 15.24
CA VAL A 294 -0.70 -2.10 15.64
C VAL A 294 -1.40 -2.69 14.42
N LEU A 295 -1.73 -1.86 13.41
CA LEU A 295 -2.32 -2.35 12.16
C LEU A 295 -1.39 -3.33 11.45
N ASP A 296 -0.12 -2.97 11.30
CA ASP A 296 0.86 -3.77 10.57
C ASP A 296 1.12 -5.10 11.30
N GLN A 297 1.31 -5.05 12.62
CA GLN A 297 1.65 -6.22 13.43
C GLN A 297 0.47 -7.18 13.71
N ALA A 298 -0.77 -6.73 13.53
CA ALA A 298 -1.97 -7.55 13.73
C ALA A 298 -2.45 -8.27 12.46
N GLN A 299 -1.70 -8.18 11.34
CA GLN A 299 -2.01 -8.90 10.10
C GLN A 299 -1.72 -10.39 10.24
N ASP A 300 -2.47 -11.22 9.51
CA ASP A 300 -2.49 -12.67 9.67
C ASP A 300 -1.13 -13.34 9.52
N ALA A 301 -0.36 -12.99 8.49
CA ALA A 301 0.94 -13.61 8.27
C ALA A 301 2.00 -13.09 9.25
N HIS A 302 1.91 -11.82 9.66
CA HIS A 302 2.77 -11.27 10.72
C HIS A 302 2.54 -11.97 12.06
N LEU A 303 1.28 -12.30 12.38
CA LEU A 303 0.94 -13.07 13.58
C LEU A 303 1.50 -14.51 13.52
N CYS A 304 1.45 -15.16 12.36
CA CYS A 304 2.07 -16.47 12.17
C CYS A 304 3.60 -16.42 12.36
N ILE A 305 4.25 -15.38 11.84
CA ILE A 305 5.70 -15.17 12.05
C ILE A 305 6.01 -14.94 13.54
N TYR A 306 5.22 -14.08 14.20
CA TYR A 306 5.36 -13.79 15.61
C TYR A 306 5.21 -15.04 16.49
N ALA A 307 4.21 -15.89 16.18
CA ALA A 307 3.97 -17.15 16.89
C ALA A 307 4.99 -18.26 16.57
N GLY A 308 5.73 -18.13 15.45
CA GLY A 308 6.64 -19.17 14.95
C GLY A 308 5.95 -20.38 14.33
N GLU A 309 4.63 -20.32 14.10
CA GLU A 309 3.82 -21.39 13.51
C GLU A 309 2.67 -20.83 12.66
N THR A 310 2.11 -21.68 11.79
CA THR A 310 0.95 -21.29 10.98
C THR A 310 -0.32 -21.37 11.81
N LEU A 311 -0.93 -20.21 12.08
CA LEU A 311 -2.18 -20.08 12.83
C LEU A 311 -3.38 -19.97 11.88
N SER A 312 -4.57 -20.37 12.35
CA SER A 312 -5.84 -20.21 11.65
C SER A 312 -7.03 -20.16 12.62
N GLY A 313 -8.16 -19.61 12.17
CA GLY A 313 -9.40 -19.55 12.94
C GLY A 313 -9.21 -18.90 14.31
N GLN A 314 -9.78 -19.51 15.36
CA GLN A 314 -9.76 -18.95 16.70
C GLN A 314 -8.35 -18.75 17.27
N ALA A 315 -7.38 -19.60 16.90
CA ALA A 315 -6.00 -19.45 17.35
C ALA A 315 -5.37 -18.15 16.80
N LEU A 316 -5.66 -17.83 15.54
CA LEU A 316 -5.22 -16.57 14.91
C LEU A 316 -5.88 -15.35 15.57
N ASP A 317 -7.18 -15.42 15.85
CA ASP A 317 -7.92 -14.35 16.54
C ASP A 317 -7.43 -14.14 17.99
N ALA A 318 -7.03 -15.21 18.69
CA ALA A 318 -6.42 -15.12 20.00
C ALA A 318 -5.02 -14.50 19.94
N ALA A 319 -4.18 -14.93 19.00
CA ALA A 319 -2.85 -14.35 18.79
C ALA A 319 -2.93 -12.86 18.42
N ARG A 320 -3.91 -12.44 17.60
CA ARG A 320 -4.17 -11.03 17.30
C ARG A 320 -4.53 -10.24 18.55
N ALA A 321 -5.40 -10.78 19.40
CA ALA A 321 -5.76 -10.15 20.66
C ALA A 321 -4.55 -10.00 21.59
N ASP A 322 -3.70 -11.04 21.69
CA ASP A 322 -2.50 -11.02 22.53
C ASP A 322 -1.50 -9.98 22.01
N ARG A 323 -1.24 -9.98 20.70
CA ARG A 323 -0.29 -9.04 20.08
C ARG A 323 -0.74 -7.59 20.22
N VAL A 324 -2.03 -7.32 19.98
CA VAL A 324 -2.60 -5.97 20.10
C VAL A 324 -2.51 -5.47 21.57
N ARG A 325 -2.81 -6.31 22.55
CA ARG A 325 -2.67 -5.94 23.96
C ARG A 325 -1.22 -5.65 24.35
N GLU A 326 -0.29 -6.46 23.88
CA GLU A 326 1.15 -6.23 24.10
C GLU A 326 1.58 -4.87 23.56
N LEU A 327 1.17 -4.55 22.32
CA LEU A 327 1.54 -3.29 21.67
C LEU A 327 0.90 -2.05 22.33
N LEU A 328 -0.32 -2.17 22.85
CA LEU A 328 -1.07 -1.06 23.45
C LEU A 328 -0.93 -0.97 24.99
N GLY A 329 -0.40 -2.00 25.62
CA GLY A 329 -0.31 -2.11 27.08
C GLY A 329 0.97 -1.55 27.71
N GLU A 330 1.89 -1.02 26.90
CA GLU A 330 3.14 -0.39 27.36
C GLU A 330 3.02 1.13 27.50
#